data_024b5e51a52eacba6f69827b2029444a
#
_entry.id   024b5e51a52eacba6f69827b2029444a
#
_cell.length_a   1.000
_cell.length_b   1.000
_cell.length_c   1.000
_cell.angle_alpha   90.00
_cell.angle_beta   90.00
_cell.angle_gamma   90.00
#
_symmetry.space_group_name_H-M   'P 1'
#
loop_
_entity.id
_entity.type
_entity.pdbx_description
1 polymer ?
#
loop_
_entity_poly.entity_id
_entity_poly.type
_entity_poly.pdbx_seq_one_letter_code
_entity_poly.pdbx_strand_id
1 'polypeptide(L)'
;MSEPLVTEITRRAMATEFGVVIAGSPGNAVEVAIEALDDLGRLESLMSVHQPASQVSEINRLAGVRPVRVAPELIEVLTRAVAIAELTGGAFDVTAGPLVRCWGFTRRRGQKPSDDAIREALASVGSHRLRIDTAEQTVMLADAGMAINLGGIGKGFALDRIVSRLESHGCHRFLVHGGRSTVVARGSDREDPEQGWRVALEHPLRAGIRLGEVRLRDQALSTSGSGKQFFHWRGRRLGHVLDPRTGYPTGDMLSLTVLTESGTDADALSTACFVAGWRATASRIDDSPTSEPPSRTRPHWPTAAIAVLPREQGEGVEIRRLGAALVEGWTPAPTTNDQPVPKSLK
;
A
#
# COMPACT_ATOMS: atom_id res chain seq x y z
N MET A 1 32.65 12.07 -0.11
CA MET A 1 31.42 12.84 0.19
C MET A 1 30.91 12.32 1.53
N SER A 2 30.77 13.18 2.55
CA SER A 2 30.23 12.80 3.87
C SER A 2 28.80 12.27 3.74
N GLU A 3 28.45 11.27 4.55
CA GLU A 3 27.06 10.84 4.66
C GLU A 3 26.19 11.99 5.17
N PRO A 4 24.96 12.15 4.65
CA PRO A 4 24.07 13.20 5.11
C PRO A 4 23.72 12.99 6.60
N LEU A 5 23.70 14.08 7.36
CA LEU A 5 23.21 14.05 8.73
C LEU A 5 21.68 13.85 8.68
N VAL A 6 21.20 12.75 9.21
CA VAL A 6 19.76 12.44 9.30
C VAL A 6 19.35 12.11 10.72
N THR A 7 18.13 12.49 11.08
CA THR A 7 17.49 12.12 12.35
C THR A 7 16.30 11.22 12.02
N GLU A 8 16.24 10.05 12.62
CA GLU A 8 15.12 9.11 12.47
C GLU A 8 14.33 8.97 13.76
N ILE A 9 13.01 9.07 13.66
CA ILE A 9 12.05 8.87 14.75
C ILE A 9 11.08 7.78 14.32
N THR A 10 10.83 6.78 15.18
CA THR A 10 9.94 5.67 14.87
C THR A 10 8.85 5.46 15.91
N ARG A 11 7.72 4.88 15.48
CA ARG A 11 6.59 4.50 16.34
C ARG A 11 5.89 3.25 15.80
N ARG A 12 5.46 2.37 16.69
CA ARG A 12 4.65 1.20 16.31
C ARG A 12 3.16 1.56 16.32
N ALA A 13 2.51 1.35 15.17
CA ALA A 13 1.07 1.51 14.98
C ALA A 13 0.59 0.60 13.84
N MET A 14 -0.70 0.30 13.76
CA MET A 14 -1.31 -0.48 12.65
C MET A 14 -0.57 -1.80 12.36
N ALA A 15 -0.13 -2.47 13.44
CA ALA A 15 0.64 -3.74 13.41
C ALA A 15 1.98 -3.66 12.66
N THR A 16 2.55 -2.46 12.48
CA THR A 16 3.85 -2.24 11.84
C THR A 16 4.63 -1.11 12.52
N GLU A 17 5.81 -0.77 11.97
CA GLU A 17 6.60 0.39 12.39
C GLU A 17 6.44 1.51 11.38
N PHE A 18 6.17 2.72 11.86
CA PHE A 18 6.22 3.95 11.10
C PHE A 18 7.45 4.74 11.48
N GLY A 19 8.06 5.43 10.52
CA GLY A 19 9.23 6.26 10.77
C GLY A 19 9.20 7.54 9.96
N VAL A 20 9.84 8.57 10.55
CA VAL A 20 10.14 9.85 9.91
C VAL A 20 11.64 10.04 9.94
N VAL A 21 12.25 10.21 8.78
CA VAL A 21 13.68 10.51 8.60
C VAL A 21 13.79 11.94 8.12
N ILE A 22 14.46 12.80 8.87
CA ILE A 22 14.63 14.23 8.59
C ILE A 22 16.08 14.50 8.21
N ALA A 23 16.32 15.21 7.11
CA ALA A 23 17.65 15.56 6.64
C ALA A 23 18.06 16.99 7.07
N GLY A 24 19.31 17.13 7.50
CA GLY A 24 19.92 18.41 7.90
C GLY A 24 19.59 18.82 9.34
N SER A 25 19.60 20.13 9.60
CA SER A 25 19.27 20.68 10.93
C SER A 25 17.75 20.71 11.12
N PRO A 26 17.20 19.88 12.00
CA PRO A 26 15.75 19.62 12.02
C PRO A 26 14.91 20.77 12.61
N GLY A 27 15.50 21.77 13.30
CA GLY A 27 14.71 22.81 13.98
C GLY A 27 13.65 22.19 14.90
N ASN A 28 12.38 22.59 14.72
CA ASN A 28 11.22 22.01 15.41
C ASN A 28 10.65 20.74 14.72
N ALA A 29 11.26 20.30 13.61
CA ALA A 29 10.73 19.17 12.81
C ALA A 29 10.69 17.85 13.60
N VAL A 30 11.59 17.65 14.57
CA VAL A 30 11.60 16.47 15.44
C VAL A 30 10.36 16.44 16.32
N GLU A 31 9.99 17.56 16.94
CA GLU A 31 8.79 17.67 17.78
C GLU A 31 7.53 17.45 16.97
N VAL A 32 7.45 18.07 15.80
CA VAL A 32 6.32 17.88 14.86
C VAL A 32 6.22 16.42 14.41
N ALA A 33 7.36 15.77 14.13
CA ALA A 33 7.37 14.35 13.74
C ALA A 33 6.89 13.43 14.89
N ILE A 34 7.30 13.70 16.13
CA ILE A 34 6.84 12.95 17.31
C ILE A 34 5.32 13.09 17.45
N GLU A 35 4.78 14.31 17.41
CA GLU A 35 3.35 14.56 17.51
C GLU A 35 2.56 13.90 16.37
N ALA A 36 3.08 13.94 15.14
CA ALA A 36 2.46 13.30 13.98
C ALA A 36 2.44 11.77 14.11
N LEU A 37 3.51 11.18 14.64
CA LEU A 37 3.59 9.75 14.91
C LEU A 37 2.70 9.31 16.09
N ASP A 38 2.53 10.15 17.10
CA ASP A 38 1.65 9.87 18.24
C ASP A 38 0.16 9.87 17.82
N ASP A 39 -0.24 10.69 16.83
CA ASP A 39 -1.61 10.68 16.28
C ASP A 39 -1.97 9.39 15.51
N LEU A 40 -0.99 8.55 15.15
CA LEU A 40 -1.26 7.27 14.50
C LEU A 40 -2.18 6.35 15.33
N GLY A 41 -2.09 6.42 16.67
CA GLY A 41 -2.97 5.65 17.55
C GLY A 41 -4.44 6.04 17.37
N ARG A 42 -4.71 7.34 17.20
CA ARG A 42 -6.06 7.85 16.92
C ARG A 42 -6.54 7.37 15.55
N LEU A 43 -5.73 7.47 14.49
CA LEU A 43 -6.08 6.96 13.17
C LEU A 43 -6.33 5.44 13.19
N GLU A 44 -5.52 4.67 13.91
CA GLU A 44 -5.75 3.23 14.07
C GLU A 44 -7.09 2.94 14.75
N SER A 45 -7.47 3.73 15.77
CA SER A 45 -8.77 3.59 16.45
C SER A 45 -9.97 3.88 15.54
N LEU A 46 -9.81 4.63 14.46
CA LEU A 46 -10.85 4.85 13.45
C LEU A 46 -10.95 3.69 12.46
N MET A 47 -9.78 3.19 11.98
CA MET A 47 -9.66 2.38 10.78
C MET A 47 -9.48 0.87 11.02
N SER A 48 -9.13 0.44 12.22
CA SER A 48 -8.76 -0.95 12.48
C SER A 48 -9.96 -1.90 12.48
N VAL A 49 -9.92 -2.94 11.66
CA VAL A 49 -10.89 -4.06 11.71
C VAL A 49 -10.66 -5.01 12.90
N HIS A 50 -9.55 -4.83 13.62
CA HIS A 50 -9.15 -5.68 14.76
C HIS A 50 -9.55 -5.07 16.11
N GLN A 51 -9.90 -3.78 16.13
CA GLN A 51 -10.39 -3.10 17.32
C GLN A 51 -11.92 -3.05 17.29
N PRO A 52 -12.63 -3.74 18.22
CA PRO A 52 -14.10 -3.79 18.20
C PRO A 52 -14.78 -2.43 18.33
N ALA A 53 -14.10 -1.48 19.01
CA ALA A 53 -14.60 -0.10 19.22
C ALA A 53 -14.25 0.85 18.07
N SER A 54 -13.55 0.42 17.03
CA SER A 54 -13.22 1.29 15.90
C SER A 54 -14.46 1.64 15.07
N GLN A 55 -14.42 2.79 14.38
CA GLN A 55 -15.52 3.20 13.51
C GLN A 55 -15.73 2.23 12.35
N VAL A 56 -14.66 1.69 11.75
CA VAL A 56 -14.77 0.64 10.71
C VAL A 56 -15.45 -0.62 11.26
N SER A 57 -15.12 -1.06 12.49
CA SER A 57 -15.78 -2.19 13.12
C SER A 57 -17.26 -1.93 13.38
N GLU A 58 -17.62 -0.70 13.75
CA GLU A 58 -19.01 -0.30 13.92
C GLU A 58 -19.78 -0.30 12.60
N ILE A 59 -19.21 0.28 11.53
CA ILE A 59 -19.80 0.24 10.17
C ILE A 59 -20.04 -1.22 9.75
N ASN A 60 -19.05 -2.09 9.93
CA ASN A 60 -19.13 -3.50 9.56
C ASN A 60 -20.20 -4.26 10.36
N ARG A 61 -20.36 -3.94 11.64
CA ARG A 61 -21.39 -4.56 12.50
C ARG A 61 -22.81 -4.12 12.14
N LEU A 62 -22.97 -2.89 11.65
CA LEU A 62 -24.25 -2.27 11.29
C LEU A 62 -24.55 -2.34 9.78
N ALA A 63 -23.78 -3.13 9.03
CA ALA A 63 -23.99 -3.34 7.60
C ALA A 63 -25.43 -3.82 7.30
N GLY A 64 -26.10 -3.16 6.36
CA GLY A 64 -27.49 -3.43 6.00
C GLY A 64 -28.53 -2.92 7.02
N VAL A 65 -28.11 -2.31 8.13
CA VAL A 65 -29.04 -1.88 9.20
C VAL A 65 -29.26 -0.36 9.18
N ARG A 66 -28.21 0.43 9.33
CA ARG A 66 -28.30 1.88 9.38
C ARG A 66 -26.95 2.56 9.10
N PRO A 67 -26.95 3.85 8.68
CA PRO A 67 -25.72 4.63 8.59
C PRO A 67 -25.06 4.84 9.97
N VAL A 68 -23.72 5.00 9.92
CA VAL A 68 -22.87 5.28 11.08
C VAL A 68 -22.21 6.63 10.87
N ARG A 69 -22.30 7.52 11.89
CA ARG A 69 -21.56 8.78 11.87
C ARG A 69 -20.09 8.53 12.16
N VAL A 70 -19.20 9.13 11.36
CA VAL A 70 -17.77 8.85 11.40
C VAL A 70 -16.95 10.14 11.35
N ALA A 71 -15.65 10.02 11.70
CA ALA A 71 -14.70 11.12 11.61
C ALA A 71 -14.46 11.53 10.15
N PRO A 72 -14.12 12.81 9.88
CA PRO A 72 -13.82 13.31 8.54
C PRO A 72 -12.72 12.53 7.83
N GLU A 73 -11.71 12.07 8.55
CA GLU A 73 -10.61 11.28 8.00
C GLU A 73 -11.10 9.94 7.42
N LEU A 74 -12.11 9.32 8.05
CA LEU A 74 -12.67 8.08 7.52
C LEU A 74 -13.51 8.33 6.27
N ILE A 75 -14.24 9.45 6.20
CA ILE A 75 -14.92 9.91 4.98
C ILE A 75 -13.90 10.10 3.85
N GLU A 76 -12.79 10.80 4.11
CA GLU A 76 -11.74 11.10 3.15
C GLU A 76 -11.14 9.81 2.56
N VAL A 77 -10.65 8.90 3.40
CA VAL A 77 -10.01 7.65 2.92
C VAL A 77 -11.00 6.74 2.21
N LEU A 78 -12.26 6.65 2.66
CA LEU A 78 -13.28 5.83 1.99
C LEU A 78 -13.71 6.42 0.65
N THR A 79 -13.86 7.73 0.54
CA THR A 79 -14.15 8.41 -0.72
C THR A 79 -13.02 8.15 -1.73
N ARG A 80 -11.76 8.27 -1.28
CA ARG A 80 -10.60 7.96 -2.14
C ARG A 80 -10.58 6.49 -2.55
N ALA A 81 -10.89 5.59 -1.62
CA ALA A 81 -10.94 4.15 -1.89
C ALA A 81 -11.99 3.77 -2.95
N VAL A 82 -13.18 4.37 -2.90
CA VAL A 82 -14.23 4.17 -3.92
C VAL A 82 -13.76 4.66 -5.29
N ALA A 83 -13.17 5.86 -5.35
CA ALA A 83 -12.65 6.40 -6.61
C ALA A 83 -11.53 5.52 -7.20
N ILE A 84 -10.66 4.93 -6.37
CA ILE A 84 -9.64 3.98 -6.83
C ILE A 84 -10.27 2.64 -7.28
N ALA A 85 -11.32 2.18 -6.61
CA ALA A 85 -12.06 0.99 -7.05
C ALA A 85 -12.65 1.18 -8.45
N GLU A 86 -13.25 2.34 -8.71
CA GLU A 86 -13.78 2.72 -10.02
C GLU A 86 -12.65 2.80 -11.07
N LEU A 87 -11.58 3.53 -10.79
CA LEU A 87 -10.42 3.66 -11.68
C LEU A 87 -9.84 2.30 -12.09
N THR A 88 -9.79 1.36 -11.15
CA THR A 88 -9.13 0.05 -11.34
C THR A 88 -10.07 -1.07 -11.79
N GLY A 89 -11.36 -0.74 -12.04
CA GLY A 89 -12.37 -1.73 -12.41
C GLY A 89 -12.53 -2.82 -11.35
N GLY A 90 -12.46 -2.45 -10.07
CA GLY A 90 -12.61 -3.35 -8.93
C GLY A 90 -11.40 -4.22 -8.61
N ALA A 91 -10.23 -4.02 -9.27
CA ALA A 91 -9.01 -4.73 -8.90
C ALA A 91 -8.51 -4.35 -7.48
N PHE A 92 -8.89 -3.18 -7.00
CA PHE A 92 -8.85 -2.77 -5.61
C PHE A 92 -10.27 -2.50 -5.12
N ASP A 93 -10.66 -3.06 -3.97
CA ASP A 93 -11.96 -2.78 -3.36
C ASP A 93 -11.87 -2.92 -1.83
N VAL A 94 -12.18 -1.84 -1.11
CA VAL A 94 -12.16 -1.84 0.37
C VAL A 94 -13.24 -2.70 0.98
N THR A 95 -14.27 -3.09 0.21
CA THR A 95 -15.33 -3.99 0.69
C THR A 95 -14.96 -5.47 0.58
N ALA A 96 -13.70 -5.80 0.22
CA ALA A 96 -13.20 -7.17 0.18
C ALA A 96 -13.04 -7.84 1.57
N GLY A 97 -13.46 -7.20 2.64
CA GLY A 97 -13.43 -7.75 4.01
C GLY A 97 -14.01 -9.16 4.16
N PRO A 98 -15.17 -9.49 3.56
CA PRO A 98 -15.74 -10.85 3.59
C PRO A 98 -14.79 -11.89 3.00
N LEU A 99 -14.13 -11.59 1.88
CA LEU A 99 -13.14 -12.49 1.26
C LEU A 99 -11.92 -12.70 2.16
N VAL A 100 -11.37 -11.62 2.75
CA VAL A 100 -10.23 -11.70 3.67
C VAL A 100 -10.56 -12.58 4.89
N ARG A 101 -11.79 -12.49 5.40
CA ARG A 101 -12.27 -13.39 6.48
C ARG A 101 -12.43 -14.81 6.01
N CYS A 102 -13.06 -15.04 4.86
CA CYS A 102 -13.30 -16.35 4.25
C CYS A 102 -11.99 -17.14 4.08
N TRP A 103 -10.94 -16.49 3.57
CA TRP A 103 -9.62 -17.09 3.40
C TRP A 103 -8.79 -17.20 4.69
N GLY A 104 -9.30 -16.74 5.84
CA GLY A 104 -8.64 -16.83 7.15
C GLY A 104 -7.45 -15.87 7.33
N PHE A 105 -7.21 -14.94 6.41
CA PHE A 105 -6.08 -14.01 6.50
C PHE A 105 -6.20 -13.01 7.66
N THR A 106 -7.40 -12.65 8.07
CA THR A 106 -7.64 -11.82 9.27
C THR A 106 -7.02 -12.43 10.53
N ARG A 107 -7.01 -13.78 10.63
CA ARG A 107 -6.44 -14.51 11.77
C ARG A 107 -5.02 -15.03 11.50
N ARG A 108 -4.39 -14.63 10.39
CA ARG A 108 -3.08 -15.12 9.92
C ARG A 108 -3.01 -16.67 9.80
N ARG A 109 -4.16 -17.32 9.57
CA ARG A 109 -4.30 -18.77 9.38
C ARG A 109 -4.95 -19.02 8.04
N GLY A 110 -4.24 -18.66 6.94
CA GLY A 110 -4.73 -18.87 5.59
C GLY A 110 -5.05 -20.34 5.32
N GLN A 111 -6.25 -20.61 4.80
CA GLN A 111 -6.66 -21.91 4.31
C GLN A 111 -7.55 -21.74 3.09
N LYS A 112 -7.54 -22.71 2.16
CA LYS A 112 -8.45 -22.66 1.02
C LYS A 112 -9.88 -22.96 1.47
N PRO A 113 -10.83 -22.00 1.31
CA PRO A 113 -12.24 -22.24 1.59
C PRO A 113 -12.87 -23.13 0.51
N SER A 114 -14.10 -23.57 0.73
CA SER A 114 -14.93 -24.17 -0.34
C SER A 114 -15.27 -23.11 -1.40
N ASP A 115 -15.50 -23.55 -2.63
CA ASP A 115 -15.86 -22.63 -3.70
C ASP A 115 -17.23 -21.96 -3.46
N ASP A 116 -18.12 -22.64 -2.71
CA ASP A 116 -19.40 -22.07 -2.25
C ASP A 116 -19.17 -20.92 -1.26
N ALA A 117 -18.31 -21.12 -0.27
CA ALA A 117 -17.97 -20.07 0.70
C ALA A 117 -17.30 -18.86 0.03
N ILE A 118 -16.48 -19.09 -1.01
CA ILE A 118 -15.89 -17.99 -1.80
C ILE A 118 -16.99 -17.24 -2.57
N ARG A 119 -17.94 -17.95 -3.21
CA ARG A 119 -19.05 -17.31 -3.92
C ARG A 119 -19.96 -16.49 -2.99
N GLU A 120 -20.26 -17.00 -1.80
CA GLU A 120 -21.03 -16.29 -0.79
C GLU A 120 -20.31 -15.03 -0.31
N ALA A 121 -19.01 -15.11 0.02
CA ALA A 121 -18.22 -13.96 0.41
C ALA A 121 -18.10 -12.93 -0.72
N LEU A 122 -17.92 -13.37 -1.97
CA LEU A 122 -17.83 -12.52 -3.16
C LEU A 122 -19.14 -11.75 -3.42
N ALA A 123 -20.29 -12.35 -3.17
CA ALA A 123 -21.61 -11.70 -3.30
C ALA A 123 -21.74 -10.47 -2.35
N SER A 124 -20.95 -10.43 -1.28
CA SER A 124 -20.90 -9.29 -0.32
C SER A 124 -19.81 -8.27 -0.64
N VAL A 125 -19.16 -8.32 -1.81
CA VAL A 125 -18.12 -7.38 -2.24
C VAL A 125 -18.66 -6.44 -3.31
N GLY A 126 -18.36 -5.15 -3.21
CA GLY A 126 -18.69 -4.12 -4.20
C GLY A 126 -18.80 -2.73 -3.59
N SER A 127 -17.79 -1.89 -3.85
CA SER A 127 -17.70 -0.52 -3.33
C SER A 127 -18.82 0.40 -3.82
N HIS A 128 -19.46 0.09 -4.95
CA HIS A 128 -20.66 0.80 -5.43
C HIS A 128 -21.86 0.70 -4.46
N ARG A 129 -21.84 -0.24 -3.52
CA ARG A 129 -22.84 -0.41 -2.46
C ARG A 129 -22.43 0.23 -1.13
N LEU A 130 -21.28 0.90 -1.09
CA LEU A 130 -20.83 1.73 0.02
C LEU A 130 -21.38 3.15 -0.18
N ARG A 131 -22.27 3.58 0.69
CA ARG A 131 -22.88 4.92 0.65
C ARG A 131 -22.13 5.82 1.61
N ILE A 132 -21.62 6.94 1.12
CA ILE A 132 -20.88 7.95 1.88
C ILE A 132 -21.64 9.27 1.74
N ASP A 133 -22.08 9.81 2.86
CA ASP A 133 -22.66 11.15 2.95
C ASP A 133 -21.63 12.08 3.60
N THR A 134 -21.03 12.94 2.79
CA THR A 134 -19.99 13.87 3.23
C THR A 134 -20.55 15.03 4.04
N ALA A 135 -21.82 15.43 3.82
CA ALA A 135 -22.46 16.52 4.54
C ALA A 135 -22.84 16.08 5.97
N GLU A 136 -23.47 14.90 6.09
CA GLU A 136 -23.87 14.35 7.38
C GLU A 136 -22.73 13.56 8.06
N GLN A 137 -21.59 13.39 7.39
CA GLN A 137 -20.47 12.57 7.86
C GLN A 137 -20.89 11.15 8.22
N THR A 138 -21.68 10.50 7.35
CA THR A 138 -22.15 9.14 7.60
C THR A 138 -21.71 8.17 6.53
N VAL A 139 -21.54 6.90 6.93
CA VAL A 139 -21.19 5.78 6.07
C VAL A 139 -22.16 4.64 6.30
N MET A 140 -22.63 4.01 5.22
CA MET A 140 -23.51 2.84 5.27
C MET A 140 -23.07 1.79 4.25
N LEU A 141 -22.96 0.56 4.66
CA LEU A 141 -22.92 -0.62 3.79
C LEU A 141 -24.36 -1.04 3.48
N ALA A 142 -24.70 -1.14 2.19
CA ALA A 142 -26.09 -1.35 1.77
C ALA A 142 -26.66 -2.70 2.23
N ASP A 143 -25.83 -3.74 2.27
CA ASP A 143 -26.28 -5.11 2.53
C ASP A 143 -25.61 -5.71 3.76
N ALA A 144 -26.34 -6.55 4.47
CA ALA A 144 -25.79 -7.38 5.52
C ALA A 144 -24.72 -8.32 4.96
N GLY A 145 -23.65 -8.57 5.75
CA GLY A 145 -22.53 -9.42 5.30
C GLY A 145 -21.39 -8.64 4.62
N MET A 146 -21.65 -7.46 4.04
CA MET A 146 -20.58 -6.56 3.58
C MET A 146 -19.65 -6.16 4.73
N ALA A 147 -18.40 -5.91 4.40
CA ALA A 147 -17.44 -5.38 5.38
C ALA A 147 -16.29 -4.63 4.71
N ILE A 148 -15.94 -3.49 5.28
CA ILE A 148 -14.77 -2.68 4.94
C ILE A 148 -13.52 -3.32 5.53
N ASN A 149 -12.44 -3.29 4.75
CA ASN A 149 -11.07 -3.58 5.18
C ASN A 149 -10.10 -2.59 4.52
N LEU A 150 -9.46 -1.76 5.33
CA LEU A 150 -8.55 -0.71 4.87
C LEU A 150 -7.08 -1.16 4.79
N GLY A 151 -6.79 -2.47 4.86
CA GLY A 151 -5.42 -3.00 4.90
C GLY A 151 -4.55 -2.65 3.69
N GLY A 152 -5.14 -2.34 2.53
CA GLY A 152 -4.44 -1.96 1.31
C GLY A 152 -4.43 -0.45 1.00
N ILE A 153 -4.86 0.42 1.95
CA ILE A 153 -4.86 1.88 1.75
C ILE A 153 -4.53 2.65 3.03
N GLY A 154 -4.81 2.05 4.19
CA GLY A 154 -4.75 2.75 5.47
C GLY A 154 -3.36 3.20 5.89
N LYS A 155 -2.30 2.46 5.52
CA LYS A 155 -0.92 2.87 5.81
C LYS A 155 -0.53 4.10 4.99
N GLY A 156 -0.84 4.07 3.69
CA GLY A 156 -0.59 5.20 2.80
C GLY A 156 -1.29 6.46 3.28
N PHE A 157 -2.56 6.33 3.68
CA PHE A 157 -3.33 7.44 4.25
C PHE A 157 -2.70 8.00 5.52
N ALA A 158 -2.25 7.14 6.42
CA ALA A 158 -1.57 7.56 7.64
C ALA A 158 -0.25 8.32 7.33
N LEU A 159 0.51 7.87 6.33
CA LEU A 159 1.72 8.58 5.88
C LEU A 159 1.40 9.96 5.32
N ASP A 160 0.35 10.10 4.50
CA ASP A 160 -0.06 11.39 3.96
C ASP A 160 -0.49 12.38 5.07
N ARG A 161 -1.08 11.90 6.18
CA ARG A 161 -1.38 12.73 7.36
C ARG A 161 -0.10 13.23 8.03
N ILE A 162 0.92 12.37 8.19
CA ILE A 162 2.24 12.76 8.72
C ILE A 162 2.89 13.79 7.79
N VAL A 163 2.89 13.54 6.47
CA VAL A 163 3.43 14.47 5.46
C VAL A 163 2.77 15.84 5.56
N SER A 164 1.43 15.88 5.56
CA SER A 164 0.67 17.14 5.63
C SER A 164 1.00 17.93 6.90
N ARG A 165 1.20 17.24 8.03
CA ARG A 165 1.58 17.90 9.29
C ARG A 165 2.99 18.47 9.22
N LEU A 166 3.97 17.72 8.71
CA LEU A 166 5.35 18.20 8.54
C LEU A 166 5.42 19.40 7.59
N GLU A 167 4.75 19.32 6.42
CA GLU A 167 4.71 20.40 5.43
C GLU A 167 4.07 21.68 6.00
N SER A 168 2.97 21.55 6.77
CA SER A 168 2.29 22.70 7.39
C SER A 168 3.14 23.43 8.45
N HIS A 169 4.20 22.78 8.94
CA HIS A 169 5.17 23.37 9.86
C HIS A 169 6.48 23.75 9.17
N GLY A 170 6.50 23.80 7.83
CA GLY A 170 7.66 24.27 7.05
C GLY A 170 8.78 23.21 6.91
N CYS A 171 8.50 21.95 7.20
CA CYS A 171 9.46 20.87 6.96
C CYS A 171 9.33 20.40 5.50
N HIS A 172 10.45 20.44 4.74
CA HIS A 172 10.45 20.12 3.31
C HIS A 172 11.48 19.06 2.90
N ARG A 173 12.29 18.55 3.85
CA ARG A 173 13.35 17.57 3.57
C ARG A 173 13.23 16.39 4.52
N PHE A 174 12.34 15.46 4.18
CA PHE A 174 12.07 14.28 4.98
C PHE A 174 11.62 13.10 4.14
N LEU A 175 11.76 11.92 4.71
CA LEU A 175 11.20 10.67 4.22
C LEU A 175 10.36 10.07 5.33
N VAL A 176 9.12 9.68 5.03
CA VAL A 176 8.27 8.94 5.95
C VAL A 176 8.00 7.55 5.40
N HIS A 177 7.96 6.54 6.29
CA HIS A 177 7.70 5.17 5.89
C HIS A 177 6.74 4.43 6.82
N GLY A 178 6.00 3.46 6.25
CA GLY A 178 5.11 2.57 6.97
C GLY A 178 5.38 1.11 6.62
N GLY A 179 5.98 0.36 7.54
CA GLY A 179 6.16 -1.09 7.45
C GLY A 179 7.01 -1.61 6.30
N ARG A 180 8.00 -0.89 5.83
CA ARG A 180 8.89 -1.25 4.71
C ARG A 180 8.18 -1.44 3.37
N SER A 181 6.89 -1.15 3.27
CA SER A 181 6.15 -1.35 2.02
C SER A 181 5.74 -0.04 1.37
N THR A 182 5.56 1.02 2.15
CA THR A 182 5.08 2.32 1.67
C THR A 182 6.00 3.41 2.20
N VAL A 183 6.41 4.30 1.33
CA VAL A 183 7.34 5.40 1.60
C VAL A 183 6.82 6.65 0.90
N VAL A 184 6.91 7.81 1.56
CA VAL A 184 6.69 9.13 0.94
C VAL A 184 7.92 9.98 1.21
N ALA A 185 8.48 10.59 0.15
CA ALA A 185 9.64 11.45 0.22
C ALA A 185 9.30 12.89 -0.16
N ARG A 186 9.95 13.83 0.50
CA ARG A 186 9.94 15.26 0.18
C ARG A 186 11.36 15.80 0.15
N GLY A 187 11.67 16.55 -0.91
CA GLY A 187 13.02 17.09 -1.12
C GLY A 187 14.09 16.00 -1.27
N SER A 188 15.24 16.19 -0.61
CA SER A 188 16.42 15.35 -0.76
C SER A 188 17.10 15.06 0.58
N ASP A 189 17.74 13.90 0.71
CA ASP A 189 18.64 13.58 1.83
C ASP A 189 19.96 14.36 1.75
N ARG A 190 20.26 15.01 0.63
CA ARG A 190 21.49 15.78 0.35
C ARG A 190 21.18 17.26 0.15
N GLU A 191 22.23 18.08 0.13
CA GLU A 191 22.11 19.52 -0.16
C GLU A 191 21.59 19.79 -1.57
N ASP A 192 21.96 18.93 -2.54
CA ASP A 192 21.44 18.99 -3.90
C ASP A 192 19.99 18.46 -3.94
N PRO A 193 18.99 19.32 -4.15
CA PRO A 193 17.58 18.91 -4.15
C PRO A 193 17.23 17.97 -5.29
N GLU A 194 17.99 17.95 -6.39
CA GLU A 194 17.75 17.09 -7.54
C GLU A 194 18.06 15.60 -7.26
N GLN A 195 18.85 15.31 -6.22
CA GLN A 195 19.23 13.93 -5.91
C GLN A 195 18.14 13.11 -5.25
N GLY A 196 17.15 13.72 -4.59
CA GLY A 196 16.07 13.00 -3.91
C GLY A 196 16.57 12.05 -2.81
N TRP A 197 15.70 11.19 -2.34
CA TRP A 197 15.95 10.16 -1.33
C TRP A 197 16.23 8.81 -1.96
N ARG A 198 17.24 8.09 -1.47
CA ARG A 198 17.54 6.73 -1.92
C ARG A 198 16.67 5.72 -1.17
N VAL A 199 15.89 4.94 -1.91
CA VAL A 199 15.03 3.89 -1.36
C VAL A 199 15.42 2.56 -1.96
N ALA A 200 15.86 1.63 -1.10
CA ALA A 200 16.23 0.29 -1.52
C ALA A 200 14.98 -0.60 -1.69
N LEU A 201 14.95 -1.38 -2.77
CA LEU A 201 13.97 -2.44 -2.99
C LEU A 201 14.55 -3.79 -2.59
N GLU A 202 13.88 -4.47 -1.64
CA GLU A 202 14.27 -5.78 -1.15
C GLU A 202 13.70 -6.91 -2.03
N HIS A 203 14.44 -8.02 -2.04
CA HIS A 203 13.97 -9.25 -2.69
C HIS A 203 12.74 -9.81 -1.95
N PRO A 204 11.60 -10.06 -2.64
CA PRO A 204 10.34 -10.41 -1.99
C PRO A 204 10.35 -11.74 -1.22
N LEU A 205 11.29 -12.64 -1.54
CA LEU A 205 11.41 -13.96 -0.92
C LEU A 205 12.67 -14.15 -0.05
N ARG A 206 13.65 -13.23 -0.13
CA ARG A 206 14.93 -13.34 0.56
C ARG A 206 15.18 -12.07 1.36
N ALA A 207 14.90 -12.11 2.66
CA ALA A 207 15.10 -10.96 3.54
C ALA A 207 16.57 -10.50 3.53
N GLY A 208 16.79 -9.18 3.53
CA GLY A 208 18.11 -8.57 3.54
C GLY A 208 18.83 -8.55 2.19
N ILE A 209 18.29 -9.16 1.14
CA ILE A 209 18.82 -9.06 -0.22
C ILE A 209 18.19 -7.85 -0.92
N ARG A 210 19.01 -6.90 -1.34
CA ARG A 210 18.58 -5.74 -2.14
C ARG A 210 18.59 -6.13 -3.62
N LEU A 211 17.54 -5.73 -4.34
CA LEU A 211 17.46 -5.87 -5.81
C LEU A 211 18.01 -4.65 -6.51
N GLY A 212 17.89 -3.49 -5.90
CA GLY A 212 18.35 -2.21 -6.40
C GLY A 212 17.82 -1.06 -5.58
N GLU A 213 18.05 0.15 -6.04
CA GLU A 213 17.64 1.39 -5.40
C GLU A 213 16.91 2.29 -6.39
N VAL A 214 15.90 3.01 -5.91
CA VAL A 214 15.23 4.10 -6.62
C VAL A 214 15.47 5.42 -5.91
N ARG A 215 15.48 6.50 -6.68
CA ARG A 215 15.49 7.85 -6.14
C ARG A 215 14.08 8.41 -6.12
N LEU A 216 13.63 8.88 -4.96
CA LEU A 216 12.34 9.50 -4.78
C LEU A 216 12.51 10.99 -4.48
N ARG A 217 11.80 11.84 -5.22
CA ARG A 217 11.70 13.26 -4.96
C ARG A 217 10.24 13.69 -5.07
N ASP A 218 9.69 14.20 -3.98
CA ASP A 218 8.31 14.67 -3.90
C ASP A 218 7.27 13.63 -4.39
N GLN A 219 7.56 12.37 -4.11
CA GLN A 219 6.78 11.20 -4.57
C GLN A 219 6.57 10.20 -3.45
N ALA A 220 5.63 9.31 -3.69
CA ALA A 220 5.37 8.13 -2.89
C ALA A 220 5.68 6.85 -3.66
N LEU A 221 6.12 5.85 -2.93
CA LEU A 221 6.38 4.50 -3.43
C LEU A 221 5.66 3.50 -2.53
N SER A 222 4.97 2.53 -3.13
CA SER A 222 4.46 1.39 -2.37
C SER A 222 4.65 0.08 -3.10
N THR A 223 4.89 -0.98 -2.31
CA THR A 223 5.10 -2.35 -2.80
C THR A 223 4.06 -3.28 -2.24
N SER A 224 3.31 -3.92 -3.13
CA SER A 224 2.45 -5.07 -2.82
C SER A 224 3.11 -6.38 -3.26
N GLY A 225 2.88 -7.45 -2.52
CA GLY A 225 3.45 -8.75 -2.87
C GLY A 225 2.97 -9.90 -2.00
N SER A 226 3.19 -11.11 -2.48
CA SER A 226 2.77 -12.33 -1.82
C SER A 226 3.80 -12.88 -0.81
N GLY A 227 4.91 -12.15 -0.58
CA GLY A 227 6.07 -12.67 0.17
C GLY A 227 5.86 -12.88 1.66
N LYS A 228 5.02 -12.07 2.33
CA LYS A 228 4.93 -12.03 3.81
C LYS A 228 3.83 -12.92 4.40
N GLN A 229 2.68 -13.05 3.73
CA GLN A 229 1.57 -13.91 4.17
C GLN A 229 1.15 -14.81 3.02
N PHE A 230 1.32 -16.09 3.19
CA PHE A 230 0.93 -17.12 2.22
C PHE A 230 0.71 -18.46 2.92
N PHE A 231 0.07 -19.38 2.23
CA PHE A 231 0.02 -20.80 2.60
C PHE A 231 0.18 -21.66 1.35
N HIS A 232 0.49 -22.94 1.54
CA HIS A 232 0.60 -23.89 0.45
C HIS A 232 -0.67 -24.73 0.35
N TRP A 233 -1.19 -24.86 -0.88
CA TRP A 233 -2.32 -25.72 -1.18
C TRP A 233 -2.06 -26.46 -2.49
N ARG A 234 -2.04 -27.79 -2.44
CA ARG A 234 -1.75 -28.67 -3.58
C ARG A 234 -0.48 -28.26 -4.34
N GLY A 235 0.61 -27.99 -3.63
CA GLY A 235 1.88 -27.59 -4.20
C GLY A 235 1.95 -26.14 -4.74
N ARG A 236 0.84 -25.39 -4.68
CA ARG A 236 0.79 -23.99 -5.11
C ARG A 236 0.86 -23.06 -3.90
N ARG A 237 1.67 -22.03 -4.01
CA ARG A 237 1.74 -20.95 -3.03
C ARG A 237 0.60 -19.95 -3.27
N LEU A 238 -0.25 -19.73 -2.28
CA LEU A 238 -1.38 -18.81 -2.33
C LEU A 238 -1.09 -17.63 -1.38
N GLY A 239 -0.97 -16.44 -1.93
CA GLY A 239 -0.72 -15.20 -1.19
C GLY A 239 -2.00 -14.62 -0.57
N HIS A 240 -1.82 -13.61 0.29
CA HIS A 240 -2.92 -12.94 0.97
C HIS A 240 -3.62 -11.85 0.12
N VAL A 241 -3.04 -11.46 -1.01
CA VAL A 241 -3.66 -10.49 -1.91
C VAL A 241 -4.69 -11.21 -2.76
N LEU A 242 -5.95 -10.85 -2.53
CA LEU A 242 -7.11 -11.43 -3.21
C LEU A 242 -7.58 -10.52 -4.33
N ASP A 243 -8.03 -11.10 -5.44
CA ASP A 243 -8.75 -10.36 -6.47
C ASP A 243 -10.23 -10.20 -6.04
N PRO A 244 -10.70 -8.97 -5.76
CA PRO A 244 -12.06 -8.74 -5.31
C PRO A 244 -13.12 -9.10 -6.37
N ARG A 245 -12.74 -9.25 -7.63
CA ARG A 245 -13.62 -9.58 -8.76
C ARG A 245 -13.87 -11.10 -8.88
N THR A 246 -12.89 -11.89 -8.46
CA THR A 246 -12.95 -13.35 -8.58
C THR A 246 -13.04 -14.07 -7.24
N GLY A 247 -12.60 -13.41 -6.16
CA GLY A 247 -12.52 -13.97 -4.81
C GLY A 247 -11.31 -14.87 -4.56
N TYR A 248 -10.38 -15.00 -5.52
CA TYR A 248 -9.21 -15.85 -5.41
C TYR A 248 -7.90 -15.07 -5.23
N PRO A 249 -6.87 -15.66 -4.59
CA PRO A 249 -5.54 -15.08 -4.54
C PRO A 249 -4.94 -14.88 -5.93
N THR A 250 -4.24 -13.75 -6.11
CA THR A 250 -3.45 -13.47 -7.30
C THR A 250 -2.06 -14.10 -7.19
N GLY A 251 -1.39 -14.40 -8.30
CA GLY A 251 -0.17 -15.20 -8.24
C GLY A 251 0.88 -15.05 -9.32
N ASP A 252 0.74 -14.13 -10.27
CA ASP A 252 1.66 -14.05 -11.41
C ASP A 252 2.97 -13.32 -11.08
N MET A 253 2.98 -12.49 -10.05
CA MET A 253 4.15 -11.73 -9.60
C MET A 253 4.51 -12.05 -8.16
N LEU A 254 5.79 -11.88 -7.81
CA LEU A 254 6.27 -11.97 -6.44
C LEU A 254 6.05 -10.66 -5.67
N SER A 255 6.27 -9.52 -6.35
CA SER A 255 5.95 -8.19 -5.87
C SER A 255 5.76 -7.21 -7.01
N LEU A 256 5.02 -6.14 -6.74
CA LEU A 256 4.86 -4.99 -7.61
C LEU A 256 5.00 -3.72 -6.79
N THR A 257 5.89 -2.84 -7.23
CA THR A 257 6.12 -1.52 -6.68
C THR A 257 5.59 -0.48 -7.65
N VAL A 258 4.89 0.53 -7.15
CA VAL A 258 4.40 1.65 -7.95
C VAL A 258 4.89 2.99 -7.39
N LEU A 259 4.99 4.00 -8.26
CA LEU A 259 5.24 5.39 -7.90
C LEU A 259 4.00 6.22 -8.18
N THR A 260 3.66 7.07 -7.21
CA THR A 260 2.56 8.04 -7.27
C THR A 260 2.96 9.31 -6.51
N GLU A 261 2.07 10.29 -6.40
CA GLU A 261 2.32 11.52 -5.64
C GLU A 261 1.97 11.38 -4.16
N SER A 262 0.97 10.54 -3.81
CA SER A 262 0.50 10.36 -2.45
C SER A 262 0.71 8.94 -1.95
N GLY A 263 0.94 8.80 -0.64
CA GLY A 263 1.06 7.50 0.01
C GLY A 263 -0.24 6.69 -0.06
N THR A 264 -1.39 7.36 0.02
CA THR A 264 -2.73 6.75 -0.08
C THR A 264 -2.90 6.05 -1.42
N ASP A 265 -2.58 6.75 -2.51
CA ASP A 265 -2.68 6.18 -3.85
C ASP A 265 -1.65 5.09 -4.08
N ALA A 266 -0.41 5.30 -3.64
CA ALA A 266 0.64 4.28 -3.75
C ALA A 266 0.22 2.96 -3.10
N ASP A 267 -0.27 3.00 -1.85
CA ASP A 267 -0.67 1.80 -1.10
C ASP A 267 -1.81 1.06 -1.82
N ALA A 268 -2.86 1.78 -2.27
CA ALA A 268 -4.00 1.19 -2.94
C ALA A 268 -3.69 0.71 -4.37
N LEU A 269 -2.99 1.54 -5.16
CA LEU A 269 -2.67 1.21 -6.55
C LEU A 269 -1.60 0.12 -6.68
N SER A 270 -0.66 0.01 -5.72
CA SER A 270 0.24 -1.15 -5.69
C SER A 270 -0.53 -2.47 -5.57
N THR A 271 -1.60 -2.48 -4.74
CA THR A 271 -2.48 -3.63 -4.59
C THR A 271 -3.31 -3.88 -5.86
N ALA A 272 -3.94 -2.83 -6.42
CA ALA A 272 -4.71 -2.95 -7.65
C ALA A 272 -3.88 -3.48 -8.83
N CYS A 273 -2.70 -2.90 -9.04
CA CYS A 273 -1.79 -3.30 -10.12
C CYS A 273 -1.24 -4.72 -9.91
N PHE A 274 -0.96 -5.11 -8.65
CA PHE A 274 -0.57 -6.47 -8.32
C PHE A 274 -1.69 -7.46 -8.64
N VAL A 275 -2.95 -7.11 -8.37
CA VAL A 275 -4.15 -7.90 -8.71
C VAL A 275 -4.35 -7.97 -10.22
N ALA A 276 -4.20 -6.85 -10.93
CA ALA A 276 -4.40 -6.78 -12.37
C ALA A 276 -3.34 -7.55 -13.18
N GLY A 277 -2.15 -7.73 -12.60
CA GLY A 277 -1.01 -8.37 -13.24
C GLY A 277 -0.16 -7.42 -14.09
N TRP A 278 1.05 -7.86 -14.44
CA TRP A 278 2.03 -7.02 -15.14
C TRP A 278 1.55 -6.46 -16.47
N ARG A 279 0.94 -7.29 -17.32
CA ARG A 279 0.50 -6.85 -18.67
C ARG A 279 -0.54 -5.73 -18.60
N ALA A 280 -1.54 -5.88 -17.74
CA ALA A 280 -2.57 -4.87 -17.57
C ALA A 280 -2.03 -3.58 -16.92
N THR A 281 -1.08 -3.69 -15.99
CA THR A 281 -0.39 -2.55 -15.39
C THR A 281 0.44 -1.80 -16.44
N ALA A 282 1.19 -2.53 -17.27
CA ALA A 282 2.03 -1.95 -18.30
C ALA A 282 1.22 -1.13 -19.30
N SER A 283 0.14 -1.68 -19.86
CA SER A 283 -0.68 -0.94 -20.81
C SER A 283 -1.27 0.34 -20.22
N ARG A 284 -1.62 0.35 -18.93
CA ARG A 284 -2.20 1.53 -18.29
C ARG A 284 -1.20 2.64 -18.02
N ILE A 285 0.06 2.29 -17.71
CA ILE A 285 1.13 3.27 -17.52
C ILE A 285 1.54 3.87 -18.86
N ASP A 286 1.66 3.06 -19.92
CA ASP A 286 2.02 3.50 -21.25
C ASP A 286 0.93 4.37 -21.91
N ASP A 287 -0.35 4.06 -21.63
CA ASP A 287 -1.51 4.79 -22.16
C ASP A 287 -1.87 6.05 -21.36
N SER A 288 -1.24 6.27 -20.19
CA SER A 288 -1.55 7.43 -19.34
C SER A 288 -1.04 8.71 -19.99
N PRO A 289 -1.91 9.65 -20.37
CA PRO A 289 -1.48 10.94 -20.88
C PRO A 289 -0.77 11.70 -19.75
N THR A 290 0.49 12.03 -19.97
CA THR A 290 1.33 12.83 -19.07
C THR A 290 0.91 14.31 -18.98
N SER A 291 -0.22 14.69 -19.60
CA SER A 291 -0.61 16.09 -19.85
C SER A 291 -1.56 16.71 -18.82
N GLU A 292 -2.24 15.92 -17.98
CA GLU A 292 -3.05 16.49 -16.90
C GLU A 292 -2.26 16.48 -15.58
N PRO A 293 -2.14 17.64 -14.90
CA PRO A 293 -1.55 17.67 -13.58
C PRO A 293 -2.40 16.81 -12.64
N PRO A 294 -1.75 16.04 -11.75
CA PRO A 294 -2.45 15.20 -10.81
C PRO A 294 -3.40 16.02 -9.95
N SER A 295 -4.60 15.50 -9.78
CA SER A 295 -5.65 16.13 -8.99
C SER A 295 -5.77 15.46 -7.63
N ARG A 296 -5.79 16.25 -6.55
CA ARG A 296 -6.10 15.73 -5.21
C ARG A 296 -7.49 15.11 -5.13
N THR A 297 -8.37 15.43 -6.08
CA THR A 297 -9.77 14.96 -6.11
C THR A 297 -9.97 13.67 -6.89
N ARG A 298 -9.13 13.38 -7.90
CA ARG A 298 -9.24 12.16 -8.71
C ARG A 298 -7.97 11.33 -8.64
N PRO A 299 -8.05 10.02 -8.39
CA PRO A 299 -6.90 9.15 -8.50
C PRO A 299 -6.48 8.99 -9.96
N HIS A 300 -5.16 8.87 -10.18
CA HIS A 300 -4.57 8.60 -11.49
C HIS A 300 -3.77 7.29 -11.42
N TRP A 301 -3.59 6.64 -12.57
CA TRP A 301 -2.70 5.50 -12.65
C TRP A 301 -1.29 5.89 -12.23
N PRO A 302 -0.48 4.93 -11.68
CA PRO A 302 0.90 5.20 -11.31
C PRO A 302 1.70 5.72 -12.50
N THR A 303 2.64 6.62 -12.23
CA THR A 303 3.56 7.14 -13.26
C THR A 303 4.65 6.15 -13.61
N ALA A 304 4.91 5.19 -12.74
CA ALA A 304 5.95 4.18 -12.93
C ALA A 304 5.68 2.93 -12.10
N ALA A 305 6.21 1.78 -12.55
CA ALA A 305 6.11 0.51 -11.84
C ALA A 305 7.35 -0.36 -11.99
N ILE A 306 7.64 -1.16 -10.93
CA ILE A 306 8.64 -2.24 -10.94
C ILE A 306 7.96 -3.54 -10.54
N ALA A 307 7.99 -4.54 -11.41
CA ALA A 307 7.53 -5.89 -11.09
C ALA A 307 8.71 -6.82 -10.84
N VAL A 308 8.59 -7.68 -9.85
CA VAL A 308 9.49 -8.81 -9.61
C VAL A 308 8.70 -10.08 -9.90
N LEU A 309 9.12 -10.81 -10.93
CA LEU A 309 8.49 -12.05 -11.39
C LEU A 309 9.40 -13.25 -11.11
N PRO A 310 8.83 -14.45 -10.92
CA PRO A 310 9.64 -15.67 -10.99
C PRO A 310 10.21 -15.82 -12.41
N ARG A 311 11.44 -16.30 -12.55
CA ARG A 311 11.95 -16.67 -13.88
C ARG A 311 11.20 -17.88 -14.42
N GLU A 312 10.87 -17.86 -15.70
CA GLU A 312 10.20 -18.98 -16.38
C GLU A 312 11.10 -20.22 -16.45
N GLN A 313 12.42 -20.00 -16.54
CA GLN A 313 13.43 -21.07 -16.57
C GLN A 313 14.58 -20.74 -15.61
N GLY A 314 14.97 -21.72 -14.80
CA GLY A 314 16.06 -21.60 -13.84
C GLY A 314 15.65 -20.99 -12.49
N GLU A 315 16.65 -20.79 -11.61
CA GLU A 315 16.45 -20.14 -10.31
C GLU A 315 16.62 -18.62 -10.43
N GLY A 316 15.89 -17.86 -9.61
CA GLY A 316 16.03 -16.41 -9.50
C GLY A 316 14.77 -15.64 -9.86
N VAL A 317 14.94 -14.34 -10.06
CA VAL A 317 13.83 -13.41 -10.37
C VAL A 317 14.15 -12.60 -11.63
N GLU A 318 13.10 -12.20 -12.33
CA GLU A 318 13.13 -11.23 -13.42
C GLU A 318 12.56 -9.91 -12.88
N ILE A 319 13.23 -8.79 -13.20
CA ILE A 319 12.79 -7.44 -12.83
C ILE A 319 12.34 -6.72 -14.09
N ARG A 320 11.08 -6.31 -14.13
CA ARG A 320 10.51 -5.47 -15.20
C ARG A 320 10.23 -4.08 -14.65
N ARG A 321 10.49 -3.05 -15.45
CA ARG A 321 10.37 -1.64 -15.06
C ARG A 321 9.66 -0.85 -16.16
N LEU A 322 8.82 0.10 -15.74
CA LEU A 322 8.10 1.03 -16.62
C LEU A 322 8.09 2.43 -16.00
N GLY A 323 8.02 3.44 -16.87
CA GLY A 323 8.03 4.84 -16.50
C GLY A 323 9.44 5.43 -16.45
N ALA A 324 9.61 6.64 -17.02
CA ALA A 324 10.90 7.31 -17.17
C ALA A 324 11.65 7.47 -15.82
N ALA A 325 10.94 7.86 -14.76
CA ALA A 325 11.51 8.06 -13.44
C ALA A 325 12.22 6.81 -12.87
N LEU A 326 11.77 5.60 -13.25
CA LEU A 326 12.37 4.34 -12.81
C LEU A 326 13.39 3.77 -13.80
N VAL A 327 13.32 4.14 -15.05
CA VAL A 327 14.35 3.74 -16.03
C VAL A 327 15.65 4.49 -15.76
N GLU A 328 15.57 5.78 -15.45
CA GLU A 328 16.73 6.65 -15.21
C GLU A 328 17.20 6.61 -13.75
N GLY A 329 16.28 6.50 -12.80
CA GLY A 329 16.56 6.54 -11.35
C GLY A 329 16.87 5.19 -10.70
N TRP A 330 16.87 4.08 -11.47
CA TRP A 330 17.15 2.75 -10.94
C TRP A 330 18.65 2.45 -10.93
N THR A 331 19.16 2.10 -9.75
CA THR A 331 20.50 1.54 -9.60
C THR A 331 20.39 0.08 -9.18
N PRO A 332 20.80 -0.90 -10.03
CA PRO A 332 20.78 -2.30 -9.63
C PRO A 332 21.74 -2.53 -8.46
N ALA A 333 21.38 -3.45 -7.56
CA ALA A 333 22.30 -3.89 -6.53
C ALA A 333 23.55 -4.53 -7.16
N PRO A 334 24.74 -4.38 -6.57
CA PRO A 334 25.92 -5.12 -7.00
C PRO A 334 25.59 -6.62 -7.03
N THR A 335 25.94 -7.30 -8.13
CA THR A 335 25.77 -8.74 -8.23
C THR A 335 26.66 -9.42 -7.18
N THR A 336 26.10 -9.68 -6.00
CA THR A 336 26.69 -10.65 -5.10
C THR A 336 26.50 -11.99 -5.77
N ASN A 337 27.63 -12.67 -6.08
CA ASN A 337 27.66 -14.03 -6.61
C ASN A 337 26.52 -14.85 -6.01
N ASP A 338 25.79 -15.55 -6.88
CA ASP A 338 24.76 -16.54 -6.57
C ASP A 338 25.24 -17.48 -5.45
N GLN A 339 25.04 -17.12 -4.21
CA GLN A 339 25.17 -18.08 -3.14
C GLN A 339 23.96 -19.01 -3.18
N PRO A 340 24.15 -20.31 -3.30
CA PRO A 340 23.04 -21.25 -3.39
C PRO A 340 22.19 -21.17 -2.11
N VAL A 341 20.87 -21.22 -2.31
CA VAL A 341 19.88 -21.28 -1.23
C VAL A 341 20.22 -22.44 -0.29
N PRO A 342 20.30 -22.23 1.03
CA PRO A 342 20.40 -23.34 1.97
C PRO A 342 19.25 -24.32 1.76
N LYS A 343 19.56 -25.61 1.60
CA LYS A 343 18.59 -26.70 1.33
C LYS A 343 17.58 -26.95 2.48
N SER A 344 17.58 -26.14 3.52
CA SER A 344 16.74 -26.30 4.73
C SER A 344 15.35 -25.63 4.66
N LEU A 345 14.88 -25.19 3.48
CA LEU A 345 13.54 -24.63 3.25
C LEU A 345 12.80 -25.38 2.11
N LYS A 346 12.91 -26.71 2.07
CA LYS A 346 11.99 -27.57 1.31
C LYS A 346 10.81 -27.98 2.17
#